data_3ca4e9d1d518e72d84de63799d5d8d7a
#
_entry.id   3ca4e9d1d518e72d84de63799d5d8d7a
#
_cell.length_a   1.000
_cell.length_b   1.000
_cell.length_c   1.000
_cell.angle_alpha   90.00
_cell.angle_beta   90.00
_cell.angle_gamma   90.00
#
_symmetry.space_group_name_H-M   'P 1'
#
loop_
_entity.id
_entity.type
_entity.pdbx_description
1 polymer ?
#
loop_
_entity_poly.entity_id
_entity_poly.type
_entity_poly.pdbx_seq_one_letter_code
_entity_poly.pdbx_strand_id
1 'polypeptide(L)'
;MPRLLLINPNTTESVTRLLAGAAADRLGNSVEITAVTAPFGVSYITGEYSLAVAAHATLQAREQAIAAHGAFDACLIGCFGDPALQALEELALEPVTGLAEASMRQAARSGDFAIVTGGHGWREPLRRLAHSIGLLDTLIALETVDASGAQLKADPDWALRLLGQACHAAIGRGKAAGRTPQSVIIGGAGLFGYARALERSVPVPLLDSVLCGLDLAAERFVKPQ
;
A
#
# COMPACT_ATOMS: atom_id res chain seq x y z
N MET A 1 20.68 -13.16 7.76
CA MET A 1 20.01 -12.37 6.70
C MET A 1 18.59 -12.13 7.21
N PRO A 2 18.13 -10.87 7.29
CA PRO A 2 16.76 -10.58 7.71
C PRO A 2 15.73 -11.28 6.81
N ARG A 3 14.62 -11.70 7.40
CA ARG A 3 13.55 -12.45 6.74
C ARG A 3 12.26 -11.62 6.71
N LEU A 4 11.81 -11.28 5.51
CA LEU A 4 10.57 -10.53 5.28
C LEU A 4 9.44 -11.49 4.91
N LEU A 5 8.35 -11.46 5.68
CA LEU A 5 7.07 -12.01 5.24
C LEU A 5 6.29 -10.95 4.48
N LEU A 6 5.98 -11.22 3.21
CA LEU A 6 5.13 -10.37 2.38
C LEU A 6 3.81 -11.08 2.13
N ILE A 7 2.71 -10.51 2.62
CA ILE A 7 1.38 -11.11 2.51
C ILE A 7 0.57 -10.36 1.46
N ASN A 8 0.13 -11.03 0.41
CA ASN A 8 -0.92 -10.53 -0.46
C ASN A 8 -2.28 -10.92 0.12
N PRO A 9 -3.10 -9.96 0.61
CA PRO A 9 -4.38 -10.24 1.28
C PRO A 9 -5.52 -10.68 0.35
N ASN A 10 -5.32 -10.69 -0.95
CA ASN A 10 -6.27 -11.21 -1.93
C ASN A 10 -5.79 -12.54 -2.52
N THR A 11 -6.66 -13.24 -3.27
CA THR A 11 -6.38 -14.57 -3.81
C THR A 11 -5.69 -14.55 -5.20
N THR A 12 -5.26 -13.38 -5.69
CA THR A 12 -4.66 -13.23 -7.03
C THR A 12 -3.15 -13.44 -6.97
N GLU A 13 -2.67 -14.62 -7.31
CA GLU A 13 -1.25 -14.96 -7.29
C GLU A 13 -0.35 -14.04 -8.15
N SER A 14 -0.88 -13.49 -9.24
CA SER A 14 -0.10 -12.54 -10.05
C SER A 14 0.21 -11.24 -9.31
N VAL A 15 -0.59 -10.86 -8.31
CA VAL A 15 -0.30 -9.74 -7.40
C VAL A 15 0.82 -10.12 -6.44
N THR A 16 0.80 -11.34 -5.90
CA THR A 16 1.89 -11.85 -5.04
C THR A 16 3.22 -11.86 -5.80
N ARG A 17 3.23 -12.36 -7.04
CA ARG A 17 4.45 -12.35 -7.89
C ARG A 17 4.95 -10.94 -8.19
N LEU A 18 4.03 -9.99 -8.46
CA LEU A 18 4.39 -8.59 -8.68
C LEU A 18 5.06 -7.99 -7.44
N LEU A 19 4.46 -8.18 -6.27
CA LEU A 19 5.01 -7.69 -5.00
C LEU A 19 6.35 -8.33 -4.66
N ALA A 20 6.49 -9.65 -4.86
CA ALA A 20 7.74 -10.37 -4.65
C ALA A 20 8.85 -9.87 -5.58
N GLY A 21 8.54 -9.61 -6.86
CA GLY A 21 9.47 -9.02 -7.82
C GLY A 21 9.91 -7.63 -7.40
N ALA A 22 8.95 -6.75 -7.04
CA ALA A 22 9.27 -5.41 -6.56
C ALA A 22 10.16 -5.45 -5.29
N ALA A 23 9.89 -6.39 -4.38
CA ALA A 23 10.69 -6.57 -3.17
C ALA A 23 12.12 -7.05 -3.50
N ALA A 24 12.27 -8.02 -4.40
CA ALA A 24 13.58 -8.50 -4.85
C ALA A 24 14.39 -7.39 -5.53
N ASP A 25 13.77 -6.59 -6.40
CA ASP A 25 14.41 -5.47 -7.08
C ASP A 25 14.81 -4.35 -6.10
N ARG A 26 13.99 -4.08 -5.08
CA ARG A 26 14.23 -2.99 -4.13
C ARG A 26 15.21 -3.35 -3.04
N LEU A 27 15.13 -4.56 -2.48
CA LEU A 27 15.89 -4.99 -1.30
C LEU A 27 17.13 -5.82 -1.67
N GLY A 28 17.19 -6.32 -2.91
CA GLY A 28 18.30 -7.13 -3.40
C GLY A 28 18.47 -8.43 -2.62
N ASN A 29 19.69 -8.96 -2.64
CA ASN A 29 20.05 -10.22 -1.97
C ASN A 29 20.33 -10.05 -0.46
N SER A 30 20.07 -8.89 0.12
CA SER A 30 20.33 -8.63 1.54
C SER A 30 19.20 -9.08 2.48
N VAL A 31 18.05 -9.45 1.92
CA VAL A 31 16.83 -9.85 2.63
C VAL A 31 16.28 -11.14 2.02
N GLU A 32 15.94 -12.12 2.86
CA GLU A 32 15.17 -13.30 2.44
C GLU A 32 13.70 -12.95 2.39
N ILE A 33 13.06 -13.08 1.22
CA ILE A 33 11.65 -12.70 1.01
C ILE A 33 10.81 -13.97 0.90
N THR A 34 9.85 -14.14 1.80
CA THR A 34 8.78 -15.13 1.70
C THR A 34 7.48 -14.41 1.35
N ALA A 35 7.01 -14.55 0.11
CA ALA A 35 5.76 -13.95 -0.35
C ALA A 35 4.65 -14.99 -0.40
N VAL A 36 3.52 -14.70 0.26
CA VAL A 36 2.37 -15.60 0.35
C VAL A 36 1.08 -14.95 -0.15
N THR A 37 0.22 -15.75 -0.75
CA THR A 37 -1.13 -15.36 -1.19
C THR A 37 -2.12 -15.77 -0.11
N ALA A 38 -3.12 -14.92 0.17
CA ALA A 38 -4.20 -15.26 1.09
C ALA A 38 -4.89 -16.57 0.69
N PRO A 39 -5.15 -17.49 1.64
CA PRO A 39 -5.67 -18.82 1.34
C PRO A 39 -7.13 -18.82 0.89
N PHE A 40 -7.86 -17.73 1.13
CA PHE A 40 -9.26 -17.52 0.73
C PHE A 40 -9.57 -16.03 0.62
N GLY A 41 -10.77 -15.71 0.16
CA GLY A 41 -11.27 -14.33 0.06
C GLY A 41 -11.60 -13.95 -1.37
N VAL A 42 -11.44 -12.67 -1.69
CA VAL A 42 -11.74 -12.10 -3.00
C VAL A 42 -10.49 -11.98 -3.86
N SER A 43 -10.67 -12.00 -5.18
CA SER A 43 -9.56 -11.75 -6.12
C SER A 43 -9.04 -10.31 -6.06
N TYR A 44 -9.93 -9.35 -5.74
CA TYR A 44 -9.61 -7.92 -5.60
C TYR A 44 -10.39 -7.33 -4.43
N ILE A 45 -9.69 -6.63 -3.55
CA ILE A 45 -10.28 -5.92 -2.42
C ILE A 45 -10.72 -4.54 -2.93
N THR A 46 -12.01 -4.22 -2.79
CA THR A 46 -12.60 -3.01 -3.40
C THR A 46 -13.37 -2.12 -2.42
N GLY A 47 -13.47 -2.50 -1.16
CA GLY A 47 -14.20 -1.73 -0.14
C GLY A 47 -14.38 -2.51 1.16
N GLU A 48 -15.22 -2.03 2.05
CA GLU A 48 -15.36 -2.48 3.44
C GLU A 48 -15.60 -3.98 3.60
N TYR A 49 -16.57 -4.54 2.88
CA TYR A 49 -16.87 -5.97 2.99
C TYR A 49 -15.65 -6.83 2.63
N SER A 50 -15.05 -6.57 1.48
CA SER A 50 -13.87 -7.32 1.01
C SER A 50 -12.65 -7.06 1.88
N LEU A 51 -12.53 -5.86 2.48
CA LEU A 51 -11.48 -5.53 3.43
C LEU A 51 -11.61 -6.35 4.73
N ALA A 52 -12.84 -6.52 5.25
CA ALA A 52 -13.09 -7.34 6.43
C ALA A 52 -12.74 -8.82 6.20
N VAL A 53 -13.12 -9.36 5.04
CA VAL A 53 -12.74 -10.73 4.65
C VAL A 53 -11.22 -10.85 4.50
N ALA A 54 -10.59 -9.88 3.85
CA ALA A 54 -9.14 -9.85 3.65
C ALA A 54 -8.37 -9.74 4.98
N ALA A 55 -8.93 -9.07 6.01
CA ALA A 55 -8.31 -9.00 7.32
C ALA A 55 -8.18 -10.40 7.95
N HIS A 56 -9.24 -11.20 7.95
CA HIS A 56 -9.17 -12.58 8.42
C HIS A 56 -8.20 -13.44 7.59
N ALA A 57 -8.25 -13.29 6.26
CA ALA A 57 -7.37 -14.05 5.37
C ALA A 57 -5.89 -13.70 5.58
N THR A 58 -5.58 -12.44 5.90
CA THR A 58 -4.21 -11.97 6.21
C THR A 58 -3.69 -12.61 7.50
N LEU A 59 -4.51 -12.67 8.55
CA LEU A 59 -4.16 -13.34 9.81
C LEU A 59 -3.83 -14.81 9.55
N GLN A 60 -4.70 -15.51 8.85
CA GLN A 60 -4.49 -16.92 8.53
C GLN A 60 -3.28 -17.17 7.64
N ALA A 61 -3.04 -16.31 6.64
CA ALA A 61 -1.86 -16.40 5.78
C ALA A 61 -0.56 -16.28 6.59
N ARG A 62 -0.52 -15.36 7.57
CA ARG A 62 0.63 -15.21 8.46
C ARG A 62 0.83 -16.47 9.33
N GLU A 63 -0.21 -16.98 9.96
CA GLU A 63 -0.13 -18.20 10.77
C GLU A 63 0.42 -19.40 9.97
N GLN A 64 -0.09 -19.61 8.77
CA GLN A 64 0.37 -20.65 7.86
C GLN A 64 1.83 -20.45 7.45
N ALA A 65 2.24 -19.21 7.15
CA ALA A 65 3.61 -18.89 6.79
C ALA A 65 4.58 -19.17 7.93
N ILE A 66 4.23 -18.78 9.16
CA ILE A 66 5.05 -19.06 10.35
C ILE A 66 5.14 -20.57 10.62
N ALA A 67 4.03 -21.31 10.49
CA ALA A 67 4.04 -22.75 10.66
C ALA A 67 4.92 -23.48 9.63
N ALA A 68 4.96 -22.98 8.39
CA ALA A 68 5.73 -23.58 7.31
C ALA A 68 7.21 -23.18 7.30
N HIS A 69 7.52 -21.93 7.67
CA HIS A 69 8.84 -21.34 7.45
C HIS A 69 9.52 -20.85 8.74
N GLY A 70 8.84 -20.87 9.90
CA GLY A 70 9.34 -20.29 11.15
C GLY A 70 9.16 -18.77 11.24
N ALA A 71 9.85 -18.14 12.20
CA ALA A 71 9.72 -16.71 12.48
C ALA A 71 10.31 -15.82 11.36
N PHE A 72 9.79 -14.59 11.27
CA PHE A 72 10.24 -13.54 10.37
C PHE A 72 10.73 -12.33 11.20
N ASP A 73 11.53 -11.47 10.57
CA ASP A 73 12.06 -10.25 11.21
C ASP A 73 11.19 -9.02 10.91
N ALA A 74 10.32 -9.10 9.90
CA ALA A 74 9.27 -8.11 9.62
C ALA A 74 8.15 -8.73 8.77
N CYS A 75 6.96 -8.12 8.85
CA CYS A 75 5.81 -8.48 8.02
C CYS A 75 5.30 -7.25 7.25
N LEU A 76 5.10 -7.40 5.93
CA LEU A 76 4.51 -6.39 5.06
C LEU A 76 3.17 -6.86 4.50
N ILE A 77 2.10 -6.10 4.76
CA ILE A 77 0.77 -6.31 4.19
C ILE A 77 0.71 -5.66 2.81
N GLY A 78 0.69 -6.47 1.75
CA GLY A 78 0.76 -6.05 0.35
C GLY A 78 -0.58 -5.53 -0.22
N CYS A 79 -1.31 -4.72 0.54
CA CYS A 79 -2.58 -4.09 0.13
C CYS A 79 -2.66 -2.65 0.62
N PHE A 80 -3.17 -1.75 -0.22
CA PHE A 80 -3.34 -0.33 0.11
C PHE A 80 -4.66 -0.08 0.84
N GLY A 81 -4.75 -0.57 2.04
CA GLY A 81 -5.88 -0.54 2.98
C GLY A 81 -5.52 -1.32 4.23
N ASP A 82 -4.35 -1.94 4.22
CA ASP A 82 -3.69 -2.58 5.35
C ASP A 82 -4.62 -3.48 6.18
N PRO A 83 -5.30 -4.48 5.54
CA PRO A 83 -6.23 -5.34 6.27
C PRO A 83 -5.53 -6.08 7.40
N ALA A 84 -6.12 -6.05 8.60
CA ALA A 84 -5.61 -6.62 9.84
C ALA A 84 -4.35 -5.95 10.43
N LEU A 85 -3.94 -4.76 10.00
CA LEU A 85 -2.72 -4.10 10.51
C LEU A 85 -2.72 -4.06 12.04
N GLN A 86 -3.74 -3.47 12.67
CA GLN A 86 -3.80 -3.33 14.13
C GLN A 86 -3.86 -4.69 14.87
N ALA A 87 -4.57 -5.67 14.30
CA ALA A 87 -4.64 -7.01 14.88
C ALA A 87 -3.29 -7.73 14.80
N LEU A 88 -2.55 -7.53 13.71
CA LEU A 88 -1.20 -8.08 13.58
C LEU A 88 -0.19 -7.37 14.48
N GLU A 89 -0.29 -6.05 14.64
CA GLU A 89 0.54 -5.30 15.60
C GLU A 89 0.34 -5.77 17.05
N GLU A 90 -0.87 -6.22 17.40
CA GLU A 90 -1.17 -6.79 18.71
C GLU A 90 -0.59 -8.21 18.88
N LEU A 91 -0.62 -9.02 17.83
CA LEU A 91 -0.31 -10.47 17.89
C LEU A 91 1.14 -10.78 17.50
N ALA A 92 1.76 -9.98 16.65
CA ALA A 92 3.05 -10.26 16.07
C ALA A 92 4.19 -9.88 17.00
N LEU A 93 5.22 -10.72 17.04
CA LEU A 93 6.50 -10.40 17.72
C LEU A 93 7.40 -9.54 16.80
N GLU A 94 7.27 -9.73 15.50
CA GLU A 94 7.95 -8.94 14.47
C GLU A 94 7.22 -7.63 14.18
N PRO A 95 7.92 -6.57 13.76
CA PRO A 95 7.29 -5.35 13.25
C PRO A 95 6.39 -5.63 12.04
N VAL A 96 5.19 -5.08 12.05
CA VAL A 96 4.23 -5.17 10.95
C VAL A 96 4.02 -3.79 10.33
N THR A 97 3.90 -3.71 9.02
CA THR A 97 3.49 -2.52 8.30
C THR A 97 2.64 -2.88 7.10
N GLY A 98 1.91 -1.90 6.57
CA GLY A 98 1.17 -2.05 5.33
C GLY A 98 1.54 -0.97 4.31
N LEU A 99 1.02 -1.11 3.07
CA LEU A 99 1.34 -0.17 2.00
C LEU A 99 0.78 1.22 2.29
N ALA A 100 -0.42 1.32 2.86
CA ALA A 100 -1.07 2.59 3.12
C ALA A 100 -0.45 3.32 4.32
N GLU A 101 -0.24 2.63 5.44
CA GLU A 101 0.45 3.19 6.61
C GLU A 101 1.83 3.73 6.22
N ALA A 102 2.64 2.92 5.56
CA ALA A 102 4.00 3.29 5.17
C ALA A 102 4.00 4.53 4.28
N SER A 103 3.13 4.56 3.26
CA SER A 103 3.04 5.69 2.34
C SER A 103 2.57 6.97 3.02
N MET A 104 1.56 6.87 3.88
CA MET A 104 1.04 8.03 4.62
C MET A 104 2.10 8.58 5.59
N ARG A 105 2.82 7.71 6.32
CA ARG A 105 3.91 8.13 7.20
C ARG A 105 5.05 8.78 6.43
N GLN A 106 5.44 8.24 5.29
CA GLN A 106 6.48 8.83 4.46
C GLN A 106 6.03 10.19 3.88
N ALA A 107 4.82 10.28 3.36
CA ALA A 107 4.26 11.52 2.83
C ALA A 107 4.19 12.62 3.90
N ALA A 108 3.71 12.29 5.10
CA ALA A 108 3.56 13.23 6.21
C ALA A 108 4.90 13.81 6.72
N ARG A 109 6.04 13.16 6.47
CA ARG A 109 7.37 13.73 6.77
C ARG A 109 7.64 15.04 6.02
N SER A 110 7.03 15.21 4.86
CA SER A 110 7.17 16.41 4.02
C SER A 110 6.04 17.43 4.22
N GLY A 111 4.99 17.08 4.93
CA GLY A 111 3.83 17.93 5.22
C GLY A 111 2.53 17.36 4.66
N ASP A 112 1.65 18.24 4.19
CA ASP A 112 0.35 17.86 3.63
C ASP A 112 0.50 16.95 2.42
N PHE A 113 -0.37 15.94 2.32
CA PHE A 113 -0.34 15.02 1.20
C PHE A 113 -1.73 14.71 0.66
N ALA A 114 -1.75 14.17 -0.55
CA ALA A 114 -2.95 13.64 -1.17
C ALA A 114 -2.78 12.16 -1.52
N ILE A 115 -3.89 11.47 -1.71
CA ILE A 115 -3.95 10.08 -2.17
C ILE A 115 -4.72 9.99 -3.46
N VAL A 116 -4.21 9.20 -4.41
CA VAL A 116 -4.91 8.75 -5.62
C VAL A 116 -4.89 7.22 -5.64
N THR A 117 -6.07 6.60 -5.79
CA THR A 117 -6.21 5.12 -5.82
C THR A 117 -7.36 4.69 -6.73
N GLY A 118 -7.41 3.41 -7.10
CA GLY A 118 -8.50 2.83 -7.88
C GLY A 118 -9.67 2.38 -7.00
N GLY A 119 -10.91 2.65 -7.45
CA GLY A 119 -12.15 2.18 -6.81
C GLY A 119 -12.70 3.08 -5.71
N HIS A 120 -13.98 3.48 -5.88
CA HIS A 120 -14.65 4.42 -4.97
C HIS A 120 -14.79 3.91 -3.53
N GLY A 121 -14.85 2.60 -3.33
CA GLY A 121 -15.01 1.98 -2.01
C GLY A 121 -13.83 2.20 -1.05
N TRP A 122 -12.72 2.77 -1.52
CA TRP A 122 -11.53 3.01 -0.70
C TRP A 122 -11.55 4.33 0.08
N ARG A 123 -12.44 5.24 -0.25
CA ARG A 123 -12.44 6.58 0.37
C ARG A 123 -12.55 6.52 1.90
N GLU A 124 -13.55 5.86 2.42
CA GLU A 124 -13.78 5.79 3.87
C GLU A 124 -12.78 4.87 4.60
N PRO A 125 -12.42 3.67 4.11
CA PRO A 125 -11.37 2.86 4.71
C PRO A 125 -10.04 3.61 4.88
N LEU A 126 -9.59 4.33 3.86
CA LEU A 126 -8.33 5.08 3.92
C LEU A 126 -8.39 6.29 4.85
N ARG A 127 -9.51 7.00 4.90
CA ARG A 127 -9.71 8.09 5.88
C ARG A 127 -9.69 7.57 7.32
N ARG A 128 -10.35 6.44 7.56
CA ARG A 128 -10.35 5.78 8.87
C ARG A 128 -8.94 5.32 9.26
N LEU A 129 -8.20 4.73 8.33
CA LEU A 129 -6.80 4.36 8.56
C LEU A 129 -5.94 5.59 8.87
N ALA A 130 -6.05 6.67 8.07
CA ALA A 130 -5.33 7.92 8.32
C ALA A 130 -5.65 8.49 9.72
N HIS A 131 -6.93 8.40 10.15
CA HIS A 131 -7.33 8.80 11.49
C HIS A 131 -6.68 7.93 12.57
N SER A 132 -6.70 6.60 12.41
CA SER A 132 -6.18 5.65 13.41
C SER A 132 -4.66 5.79 13.63
N ILE A 133 -3.93 6.23 12.60
CA ILE A 133 -2.48 6.47 12.69
C ILE A 133 -2.10 7.94 12.94
N GLY A 134 -3.11 8.81 13.22
CA GLY A 134 -2.90 10.22 13.59
C GLY A 134 -2.53 11.14 12.42
N LEU A 135 -2.84 10.77 11.16
CA LEU A 135 -2.45 11.52 9.96
C LEU A 135 -3.64 12.09 9.16
N LEU A 136 -4.86 12.05 9.72
CA LEU A 136 -6.05 12.56 9.02
C LEU A 136 -5.95 14.04 8.66
N ASP A 137 -5.36 14.86 9.54
CA ASP A 137 -5.25 16.30 9.34
C ASP A 137 -4.24 16.69 8.25
N THR A 138 -3.27 15.82 7.97
CA THR A 138 -2.28 15.99 6.89
C THR A 138 -2.76 15.40 5.56
N LEU A 139 -3.76 14.53 5.56
CA LEU A 139 -4.41 14.01 4.35
C LEU A 139 -5.44 15.03 3.84
N ILE A 140 -5.03 15.93 2.96
CA ILE A 140 -5.86 17.06 2.51
C ILE A 140 -6.73 16.76 1.30
N ALA A 141 -6.43 15.73 0.53
CA ALA A 141 -7.26 15.27 -0.59
C ALA A 141 -7.13 13.76 -0.81
N LEU A 142 -8.25 13.13 -1.17
CA LEU A 142 -8.29 11.73 -1.55
C LEU A 142 -9.18 11.58 -2.79
N GLU A 143 -8.54 11.21 -3.91
CA GLU A 143 -9.22 10.94 -5.17
C GLU A 143 -9.25 9.45 -5.45
N THR A 144 -10.38 8.99 -5.92
CA THR A 144 -10.56 7.61 -6.37
C THR A 144 -10.96 7.61 -7.83
N VAL A 145 -10.26 6.84 -8.65
CA VAL A 145 -10.66 6.67 -10.05
C VAL A 145 -11.68 5.53 -10.18
N ASP A 146 -12.63 5.68 -11.11
CA ASP A 146 -13.67 4.67 -11.38
C ASP A 146 -13.08 3.56 -12.27
N ALA A 147 -12.09 2.87 -11.73
CA ALA A 147 -11.44 1.74 -12.39
C ALA A 147 -10.82 0.82 -11.34
N SER A 148 -10.94 -0.47 -11.55
CA SER A 148 -10.21 -1.47 -10.76
C SER A 148 -8.74 -1.53 -11.18
N GLY A 149 -7.87 -2.01 -10.29
CA GLY A 149 -6.46 -2.24 -10.64
C GLY A 149 -6.28 -3.17 -11.84
N ALA A 150 -7.20 -4.13 -12.04
CA ALA A 150 -7.18 -5.00 -13.22
C ALA A 150 -7.46 -4.25 -14.52
N GLN A 151 -8.45 -3.35 -14.53
CA GLN A 151 -8.77 -2.51 -15.69
C GLN A 151 -7.64 -1.55 -16.02
N LEU A 152 -7.05 -0.91 -15.00
CA LEU A 152 -5.89 -0.01 -15.18
C LEU A 152 -4.68 -0.76 -15.75
N LYS A 153 -4.45 -2.00 -15.33
CA LYS A 153 -3.38 -2.84 -15.87
C LYS A 153 -3.62 -3.28 -17.32
N ALA A 154 -4.88 -3.45 -17.73
CA ALA A 154 -5.25 -3.88 -19.08
C ALA A 154 -5.00 -2.81 -20.14
N ASP A 155 -5.09 -1.52 -19.79
CA ASP A 155 -4.80 -0.38 -20.67
C ASP A 155 -3.91 0.65 -19.95
N PRO A 156 -2.58 0.47 -20.02
CA PRO A 156 -1.63 1.35 -19.34
C PRO A 156 -1.69 2.81 -19.78
N ASP A 157 -1.95 3.08 -21.05
CA ASP A 157 -2.02 4.46 -21.57
C ASP A 157 -3.27 5.18 -21.06
N TRP A 158 -4.40 4.49 -21.03
CA TRP A 158 -5.61 5.00 -20.40
C TRP A 158 -5.42 5.22 -18.90
N ALA A 159 -4.78 4.26 -18.21
CA ALA A 159 -4.48 4.36 -16.80
C ALA A 159 -3.60 5.57 -16.47
N LEU A 160 -2.55 5.83 -17.25
CA LEU A 160 -1.69 7.02 -17.09
C LEU A 160 -2.48 8.31 -17.21
N ARG A 161 -3.35 8.42 -18.22
CA ARG A 161 -4.22 9.61 -18.39
C ARG A 161 -5.15 9.80 -17.21
N LEU A 162 -5.84 8.71 -16.79
CA LEU A 162 -6.82 8.75 -15.71
C LEU A 162 -6.19 9.09 -14.36
N LEU A 163 -5.09 8.42 -14.01
CA LEU A 163 -4.36 8.66 -12.76
C LEU A 163 -3.70 10.05 -12.75
N GLY A 164 -3.16 10.50 -13.88
CA GLY A 164 -2.61 11.86 -14.01
C GLY A 164 -3.67 12.93 -13.77
N GLN A 165 -4.87 12.78 -14.37
CA GLN A 165 -6.00 13.68 -14.12
C GLN A 165 -6.43 13.68 -12.66
N ALA A 166 -6.48 12.50 -12.02
CA ALA A 166 -6.80 12.38 -10.61
C ALA A 166 -5.76 13.06 -9.70
N CYS A 167 -4.46 12.98 -10.04
CA CYS A 167 -3.40 13.70 -9.32
C CYS A 167 -3.60 15.22 -9.41
N HIS A 168 -3.87 15.74 -10.61
CA HIS A 168 -4.15 17.18 -10.78
C HIS A 168 -5.42 17.61 -10.05
N ALA A 169 -6.47 16.78 -10.05
CA ALA A 169 -7.69 17.04 -9.29
C ALA A 169 -7.43 17.10 -7.77
N ALA A 170 -6.67 16.15 -7.24
CA ALA A 170 -6.29 16.12 -5.82
C ALA A 170 -5.51 17.37 -5.41
N ILE A 171 -4.53 17.79 -6.23
CA ILE A 171 -3.76 19.02 -6.01
C ILE A 171 -4.68 20.26 -6.07
N GLY A 172 -5.58 20.31 -7.05
CA GLY A 172 -6.54 21.39 -7.23
C GLY A 172 -7.49 21.53 -6.03
N ARG A 173 -8.00 20.43 -5.47
CA ARG A 173 -8.83 20.43 -4.27
C ARG A 173 -8.09 20.97 -3.05
N GLY A 174 -6.86 20.53 -2.84
CA GLY A 174 -6.03 21.06 -1.76
C GLY A 174 -5.84 22.57 -1.89
N LYS A 175 -5.47 23.06 -3.07
CA LYS A 175 -5.32 24.50 -3.32
C LYS A 175 -6.62 25.29 -3.11
N ALA A 176 -7.75 24.76 -3.53
CA ALA A 176 -9.05 25.38 -3.30
C ALA A 176 -9.41 25.48 -1.80
N ALA A 177 -8.89 24.57 -0.98
CA ALA A 177 -8.99 24.60 0.48
C ALA A 177 -7.87 25.41 1.17
N GLY A 178 -7.03 26.13 0.41
CA GLY A 178 -5.93 26.94 0.95
C GLY A 178 -4.70 26.13 1.36
N ARG A 179 -4.61 24.84 1.00
CA ARG A 179 -3.50 23.94 1.33
C ARG A 179 -2.98 23.26 0.06
N THR A 180 -1.67 23.17 -0.10
CA THR A 180 -1.06 22.49 -1.26
C THR A 180 -0.38 21.21 -0.80
N PRO A 181 -0.75 20.04 -1.35
CA PRO A 181 -0.07 18.81 -0.98
C PRO A 181 1.39 18.87 -1.41
N GLN A 182 2.29 18.45 -0.52
CA GLN A 182 3.74 18.36 -0.78
C GLN A 182 4.09 17.07 -1.54
N SER A 183 3.18 16.11 -1.55
CA SER A 183 3.30 14.86 -2.32
C SER A 183 1.92 14.27 -2.61
N VAL A 184 1.87 13.38 -3.61
CA VAL A 184 0.68 12.55 -3.90
C VAL A 184 1.09 11.07 -3.85
N ILE A 185 0.36 10.28 -3.08
CA ILE A 185 0.53 8.83 -3.00
C ILE A 185 -0.27 8.18 -4.14
N ILE A 186 0.37 7.37 -4.96
CA ILE A 186 -0.28 6.44 -5.89
C ILE A 186 -0.46 5.12 -5.15
N GLY A 187 -1.68 4.88 -4.68
CA GLY A 187 -1.98 3.80 -3.75
C GLY A 187 -2.60 2.58 -4.40
N GLY A 188 -1.99 1.42 -4.17
CA GLY A 188 -2.48 0.13 -4.61
C GLY A 188 -1.39 -0.76 -5.20
N ALA A 189 -1.36 -2.04 -4.81
CA ALA A 189 -0.39 -3.00 -5.35
C ALA A 189 -0.48 -3.12 -6.89
N GLY A 190 -1.71 -3.04 -7.44
CA GLY A 190 -1.94 -3.04 -8.88
C GLY A 190 -1.50 -1.76 -9.60
N LEU A 191 -1.14 -0.70 -8.87
CA LEU A 191 -0.67 0.58 -9.40
C LEU A 191 0.86 0.76 -9.25
N PHE A 192 1.57 -0.30 -8.89
CA PHE A 192 3.03 -0.29 -8.83
C PHE A 192 3.65 0.20 -10.13
N GLY A 193 4.56 1.17 -10.02
CA GLY A 193 5.28 1.78 -11.15
C GLY A 193 4.61 3.01 -11.76
N TYR A 194 3.31 3.27 -11.54
CA TYR A 194 2.65 4.46 -12.11
C TYR A 194 3.14 5.77 -11.52
N ALA A 195 3.59 5.79 -10.26
CA ALA A 195 4.19 6.98 -9.67
C ALA A 195 5.40 7.44 -10.49
N ARG A 196 6.30 6.53 -10.84
CA ARG A 196 7.47 6.80 -11.69
C ARG A 196 7.07 7.24 -13.11
N ALA A 197 6.07 6.58 -13.69
CA ALA A 197 5.63 6.91 -15.05
C ALA A 197 4.99 8.30 -15.16
N LEU A 198 4.36 8.79 -14.08
CA LEU A 198 3.70 10.10 -14.00
C LEU A 198 4.60 11.23 -13.47
N GLU A 199 5.81 10.94 -12.99
CA GLU A 199 6.69 11.89 -12.30
C GLU A 199 6.91 13.20 -13.06
N ARG A 200 7.01 13.14 -14.39
CA ARG A 200 7.24 14.33 -15.25
C ARG A 200 5.97 15.13 -15.55
N SER A 201 4.79 14.56 -15.32
CA SER A 201 3.49 15.16 -15.67
C SER A 201 2.75 15.76 -14.47
N VAL A 202 3.20 15.49 -13.24
CA VAL A 202 2.58 15.99 -12.01
C VAL A 202 3.56 16.93 -11.28
N PRO A 203 3.12 18.13 -10.85
CA PRO A 203 4.01 19.18 -10.35
C PRO A 203 4.48 18.99 -8.88
N VAL A 204 4.18 17.87 -8.25
CA VAL A 204 4.63 17.51 -6.89
C VAL A 204 5.17 16.09 -6.89
N PRO A 205 6.06 15.72 -5.96
CA PRO A 205 6.57 14.35 -5.81
C PRO A 205 5.45 13.32 -5.74
N LEU A 206 5.63 12.20 -6.44
CA LEU A 206 4.74 11.05 -6.38
C LEU A 206 5.38 9.92 -5.58
N LEU A 207 4.61 9.34 -4.67
CA LEU A 207 5.04 8.20 -3.86
C LEU A 207 4.35 6.93 -4.35
N ASP A 208 5.15 5.89 -4.62
CA ASP A 208 4.64 4.55 -4.93
C ASP A 208 4.41 3.78 -3.63
N SER A 209 3.19 3.33 -3.40
CA SER A 209 2.83 2.68 -2.15
C SER A 209 3.57 1.37 -1.89
N VAL A 210 3.94 0.64 -2.95
CA VAL A 210 4.70 -0.61 -2.81
C VAL A 210 6.11 -0.31 -2.34
N LEU A 211 6.77 0.69 -2.96
CA LEU A 211 8.12 1.09 -2.55
C LEU A 211 8.14 1.64 -1.13
N CYS A 212 7.17 2.49 -0.75
CA CYS A 212 7.06 2.99 0.62
C CYS A 212 6.91 1.85 1.65
N GLY A 213 6.09 0.85 1.34
CA GLY A 213 5.92 -0.34 2.19
C GLY A 213 7.22 -1.11 2.37
N LEU A 214 7.95 -1.36 1.27
CA LEU A 214 9.22 -2.07 1.29
C LEU A 214 10.30 -1.30 2.05
N ASP A 215 10.39 0.02 1.86
CA ASP A 215 11.35 0.87 2.55
C ASP A 215 11.10 0.88 4.06
N LEU A 216 9.84 1.05 4.50
CA LEU A 216 9.51 1.03 5.92
C LEU A 216 9.73 -0.35 6.55
N ALA A 217 9.41 -1.44 5.85
CA ALA A 217 9.70 -2.78 6.33
C ALA A 217 11.22 -2.99 6.50
N ALA A 218 12.02 -2.52 5.55
CA ALA A 218 13.48 -2.60 5.63
C ALA A 218 14.07 -1.76 6.78
N GLU A 219 13.53 -0.55 7.03
CA GLU A 219 13.92 0.28 8.17
C GLU A 219 13.67 -0.42 9.52
N ARG A 220 12.68 -1.30 9.59
CA ARG A 220 12.29 -2.03 10.81
C ARG A 220 13.11 -3.30 11.08
N PHE A 221 13.89 -3.82 10.11
CA PHE A 221 14.84 -4.93 10.36
C PHE A 221 15.98 -4.53 11.30
N VAL A 222 16.30 -3.26 11.38
CA VAL A 222 17.50 -2.76 12.03
C VAL A 222 17.17 -2.23 13.41
N LYS A 223 16.80 -3.11 14.35
CA LYS A 223 17.06 -2.85 15.78
C LYS A 223 17.00 -4.16 16.56
N PRO A 224 18.12 -4.85 16.77
CA PRO A 224 18.26 -5.61 18.02
C PRO A 224 18.21 -4.58 19.15
N GLN A 225 17.28 -4.76 20.08
CA GLN A 225 17.34 -4.13 21.40
C GLN A 225 18.56 -4.61 22.15
#